data_bd9d8054d016ca4ff6aa59044bc58013
#
_entry.id   bd9d8054d016ca4ff6aa59044bc58013
#
_cell.length_a   1.000
_cell.length_b   1.000
_cell.length_c   1.000
_cell.angle_alpha   90.00
_cell.angle_beta   90.00
_cell.angle_gamma   90.00
#
_symmetry.space_group_name_H-M   'P 1'
#
loop_
_entity.id
_entity.type
_entity.pdbx_description
1 polymer ?
#
loop_
_entity_poly.entity_id
_entity_poly.type
_entity_poly.pdbx_seq_one_letter_code
_entity_poly.pdbx_strand_id
1 'polypeptide(L)'
;MKFSDIPTPAYVCDEGALMRNLCILDEIEVKSDAKVLCALKGFSFSPAMQMVAEALSGATCSGLYEAKYAKECGFRHISTFNPAYKDSDIDEIIALSDDVIFNSLSQLERFGGKVKARGKSVGLRVNPNVSFSPTDAYNPCSAGSRLGVLASELENASGELLRLVDGLHFHALCEQGASELEKVLDVFMRDFDSAIKKIRPKWLNLGGGHHITKKGYDTELLVKILRELGLRYMAQVFIEPGEAVGWEAGYLVASVLDIVENGVKTAIIDASAECHMPDTELMPYRPALRGQVASDTQNAHKYRFGGATCLAGDVVGLRAGEPDYYLACELKVGDRVIFEDQLHYTTVKNTTFNGTPLPAFVLEKNGEFSIAKEFGYEDFKRRS
;
A
#
# COMPACT_ATOMS: atom_id res chain seq x y z
N MET A 1 8.84 3.27 27.38
CA MET A 1 8.18 4.49 27.92
C MET A 1 6.68 4.26 28.07
N LYS A 2 5.96 5.13 28.79
CA LYS A 2 4.50 5.05 28.91
C LYS A 2 3.84 5.72 27.68
N PHE A 3 2.57 5.40 27.44
CA PHE A 3 1.79 6.06 26.36
C PHE A 3 1.77 7.59 26.51
N SER A 4 1.70 8.10 27.75
CA SER A 4 1.75 9.54 28.04
C SER A 4 3.02 10.25 27.58
N ASP A 5 4.09 9.51 27.37
CA ASP A 5 5.42 10.08 27.08
C ASP A 5 5.76 10.05 25.60
N ILE A 6 4.88 9.47 24.75
CA ILE A 6 5.06 9.45 23.29
C ILE A 6 5.04 10.91 22.78
N PRO A 7 5.99 11.33 21.94
CA PRO A 7 5.88 12.62 21.27
C PRO A 7 4.66 12.64 20.34
N THR A 8 4.05 13.80 20.14
CA THR A 8 2.96 13.98 19.19
C THR A 8 3.30 15.06 18.18
N PRO A 9 2.88 14.93 16.91
CA PRO A 9 2.17 13.77 16.36
C PRO A 9 3.10 12.54 16.21
N ALA A 10 2.55 11.32 16.31
CA ALA A 10 3.31 10.09 16.13
C ALA A 10 2.49 8.97 15.48
N TYR A 11 3.08 8.26 14.54
CA TYR A 11 2.58 6.96 14.10
C TYR A 11 3.13 5.88 15.03
N VAL A 12 2.24 5.09 15.57
CA VAL A 12 2.57 3.97 16.46
C VAL A 12 2.27 2.67 15.73
N CYS A 13 3.29 1.80 15.61
CA CYS A 13 3.14 0.45 15.11
C CYS A 13 2.99 -0.52 16.28
N ASP A 14 1.89 -1.24 16.35
CA ASP A 14 1.69 -2.41 17.21
C ASP A 14 2.40 -3.61 16.57
N GLU A 15 3.57 -3.99 17.11
CA GLU A 15 4.34 -5.13 16.61
C GLU A 15 3.54 -6.44 16.66
N GLY A 16 2.69 -6.62 17.66
CA GLY A 16 1.85 -7.82 17.79
C GLY A 16 0.79 -7.89 16.69
N ALA A 17 0.16 -6.76 16.35
CA ALA A 17 -0.80 -6.68 15.26
C ALA A 17 -0.12 -6.89 13.90
N LEU A 18 1.04 -6.28 13.69
CA LEU A 18 1.82 -6.48 12.47
C LEU A 18 2.22 -7.95 12.31
N MET A 19 2.72 -8.58 13.38
CA MET A 19 3.07 -10.01 13.33
C MET A 19 1.87 -10.91 13.01
N ARG A 20 0.67 -10.61 13.51
CA ARG A 20 -0.54 -11.35 13.11
C ARG A 20 -0.79 -11.26 11.61
N ASN A 21 -0.65 -10.08 11.02
CA ASN A 21 -0.80 -9.90 9.58
C ASN A 21 0.25 -10.68 8.79
N LEU A 22 1.50 -10.61 9.22
CA LEU A 22 2.60 -11.34 8.58
C LEU A 22 2.40 -12.86 8.67
N CYS A 23 1.93 -13.40 9.79
CA CYS A 23 1.60 -14.81 9.94
C CYS A 23 0.47 -15.25 8.96
N ILE A 24 -0.57 -14.44 8.76
CA ILE A 24 -1.63 -14.73 7.78
C ILE A 24 -1.05 -14.80 6.37
N LEU A 25 -0.19 -13.85 6.01
CA LEU A 25 0.45 -13.79 4.69
C LEU A 25 1.41 -14.97 4.46
N ASP A 26 2.21 -15.34 5.45
CA ASP A 26 3.09 -16.52 5.43
C ASP A 26 2.29 -17.83 5.29
N GLU A 27 1.18 -17.98 6.03
CA GLU A 27 0.28 -19.13 5.87
C GLU A 27 -0.24 -19.28 4.44
N ILE A 28 -0.54 -18.17 3.75
CA ILE A 28 -0.97 -18.21 2.36
C ILE A 28 0.16 -18.71 1.46
N GLU A 29 1.39 -18.22 1.66
CA GLU A 29 2.56 -18.74 0.93
C GLU A 29 2.70 -20.26 1.11
N VAL A 30 2.71 -20.71 2.36
CA VAL A 30 2.91 -22.13 2.70
C VAL A 30 1.80 -23.02 2.11
N LYS A 31 0.54 -22.58 2.18
CA LYS A 31 -0.60 -23.39 1.73
C LYS A 31 -0.78 -23.39 0.21
N SER A 32 -0.40 -22.32 -0.48
CA SER A 32 -0.64 -22.17 -1.92
C SER A 32 0.58 -22.40 -2.80
N ASP A 33 1.78 -22.41 -2.23
CA ASP A 33 3.07 -22.34 -2.95
C ASP A 33 3.26 -21.04 -3.76
N ALA A 34 2.39 -20.04 -3.53
CA ALA A 34 2.58 -18.70 -4.07
C ALA A 34 3.64 -17.93 -3.27
N LYS A 35 4.10 -16.80 -3.79
CA LYS A 35 5.02 -15.89 -3.11
C LYS A 35 4.36 -14.55 -2.84
N VAL A 36 4.51 -14.05 -1.62
CA VAL A 36 3.98 -12.76 -1.20
C VAL A 36 5.09 -11.70 -1.23
N LEU A 37 4.87 -10.65 -2.01
CA LEU A 37 5.79 -9.52 -2.11
C LEU A 37 5.17 -8.30 -1.42
N CYS A 38 5.85 -7.75 -0.42
CA CYS A 38 5.39 -6.51 0.21
C CYS A 38 5.42 -5.35 -0.79
N ALA A 39 4.28 -4.73 -1.07
CA ALA A 39 4.24 -3.55 -1.93
C ALA A 39 4.62 -2.28 -1.15
N LEU A 40 5.85 -1.79 -1.38
CA LEU A 40 6.41 -0.66 -0.63
C LEU A 40 5.60 0.62 -0.77
N LYS A 41 4.92 0.82 -1.88
CA LYS A 41 3.98 1.94 -2.08
C LYS A 41 2.83 1.97 -1.07
N GLY A 42 2.46 0.80 -0.51
CA GLY A 42 1.39 0.67 0.47
C GLY A 42 1.89 0.56 1.90
N PHE A 43 3.07 -0.01 2.10
CA PHE A 43 3.66 -0.17 3.42
C PHE A 43 5.20 -0.09 3.36
N SER A 44 5.76 0.92 4.01
CA SER A 44 7.21 1.09 4.12
C SER A 44 7.60 1.78 5.44
N PHE A 45 6.93 1.41 6.53
CA PHE A 45 7.22 1.93 7.87
C PHE A 45 8.59 1.44 8.33
N SER A 46 9.59 2.31 8.23
CA SER A 46 11.01 1.92 8.32
C SER A 46 11.39 1.11 9.57
N PRO A 47 10.85 1.37 10.78
CA PRO A 47 11.22 0.58 11.96
C PRO A 47 10.78 -0.88 11.91
N ALA A 48 9.78 -1.22 11.09
CA ALA A 48 9.23 -2.57 10.99
C ALA A 48 9.69 -3.34 9.74
N MET A 49 10.39 -2.69 8.79
CA MET A 49 10.67 -3.29 7.49
C MET A 49 11.59 -4.51 7.54
N GLN A 50 12.50 -4.59 8.51
CA GLN A 50 13.32 -5.79 8.68
C GLN A 50 12.44 -7.00 9.05
N MET A 51 11.49 -6.82 9.97
CA MET A 51 10.53 -7.87 10.35
C MET A 51 9.71 -8.34 9.14
N VAL A 52 9.26 -7.40 8.29
CA VAL A 52 8.54 -7.71 7.04
C VAL A 52 9.43 -8.48 6.05
N ALA A 53 10.69 -8.07 5.89
CA ALA A 53 11.64 -8.73 4.99
C ALA A 53 12.03 -10.15 5.43
N GLU A 54 12.00 -10.41 6.74
CA GLU A 54 12.24 -11.75 7.31
C GLU A 54 11.04 -12.67 7.09
N ALA A 55 9.80 -12.12 7.16
CA ALA A 55 8.57 -12.90 7.10
C ALA A 55 8.10 -13.19 5.66
N LEU A 56 8.26 -12.26 4.72
CA LEU A 56 7.73 -12.38 3.37
C LEU A 56 8.81 -12.76 2.36
N SER A 57 8.39 -13.35 1.23
CA SER A 57 9.28 -13.79 0.17
C SER A 57 10.08 -12.65 -0.48
N GLY A 58 9.53 -11.43 -0.53
CA GLY A 58 10.21 -10.30 -1.15
C GLY A 58 9.44 -8.99 -1.08
N ALA A 59 9.85 -8.04 -1.90
CA ALA A 59 9.19 -6.75 -2.08
C ALA A 59 8.89 -6.45 -3.54
N THR A 60 7.82 -5.69 -3.78
CA THR A 60 7.57 -5.03 -5.06
C THR A 60 7.78 -3.53 -4.93
N CYS A 61 8.52 -2.97 -5.88
CA CYS A 61 9.02 -1.61 -5.89
C CYS A 61 8.49 -0.85 -7.10
N SER A 62 8.15 0.43 -6.90
CA SER A 62 7.61 1.31 -7.96
C SER A 62 8.69 2.12 -8.68
N GLY A 63 9.96 1.96 -8.33
CA GLY A 63 11.08 2.65 -8.95
C GLY A 63 12.39 2.48 -8.19
N LEU A 64 13.41 3.23 -8.64
CA LEU A 64 14.79 3.08 -8.17
C LEU A 64 14.94 3.23 -6.65
N TYR A 65 14.31 4.23 -6.05
CA TYR A 65 14.49 4.49 -4.61
C TYR A 65 13.84 3.44 -3.74
N GLU A 66 12.67 2.92 -4.13
CA GLU A 66 12.07 1.78 -3.43
C GLU A 66 12.92 0.51 -3.60
N ALA A 67 13.51 0.27 -4.79
CA ALA A 67 14.39 -0.87 -5.00
C ALA A 67 15.68 -0.80 -4.15
N LYS A 68 16.28 0.40 -4.02
CA LYS A 68 17.40 0.63 -3.09
C LYS A 68 16.99 0.34 -1.65
N TYR A 69 15.87 0.90 -1.25
CA TYR A 69 15.35 0.74 0.10
C TYR A 69 14.99 -0.72 0.43
N ALA A 70 14.36 -1.44 -0.50
CA ALA A 70 14.10 -2.87 -0.35
C ALA A 70 15.40 -3.66 -0.12
N LYS A 71 16.46 -3.32 -0.87
CA LYS A 71 17.78 -3.96 -0.72
C LYS A 71 18.40 -3.68 0.66
N GLU A 72 18.30 -2.44 1.14
CA GLU A 72 18.78 -2.02 2.46
C GLU A 72 18.00 -2.71 3.59
N CYS A 73 16.69 -2.91 3.42
CA CYS A 73 15.84 -3.64 4.37
C CYS A 73 16.08 -5.15 4.40
N GLY A 74 16.86 -5.69 3.47
CA GLY A 74 17.22 -7.12 3.46
C GLY A 74 16.23 -8.03 2.72
N PHE A 75 15.33 -7.50 1.90
CA PHE A 75 14.44 -8.33 1.08
C PHE A 75 15.24 -9.23 0.13
N ARG A 76 14.86 -10.51 0.08
CA ARG A 76 15.56 -11.55 -0.68
C ARG A 76 15.23 -11.53 -2.16
N HIS A 77 13.99 -11.15 -2.50
CA HIS A 77 13.50 -11.03 -3.87
C HIS A 77 12.93 -9.63 -4.07
N ILE A 78 13.37 -8.95 -5.13
CA ILE A 78 12.95 -7.59 -5.46
C ILE A 78 12.36 -7.60 -6.87
N SER A 79 11.07 -7.32 -6.98
CA SER A 79 10.36 -7.13 -8.23
C SER A 79 10.10 -5.64 -8.45
N THR A 80 10.48 -5.09 -9.59
CA THR A 80 10.30 -3.66 -9.86
C THR A 80 9.40 -3.44 -11.05
N PHE A 81 8.32 -2.69 -10.84
CA PHE A 81 7.40 -2.21 -11.88
C PHE A 81 7.36 -0.68 -11.89
N ASN A 82 7.52 -0.08 -13.07
CA ASN A 82 7.29 1.34 -13.26
C ASN A 82 6.51 1.57 -14.57
N PRO A 83 5.56 2.51 -14.64
CA PRO A 83 4.85 2.84 -15.87
C PRO A 83 5.76 3.25 -17.03
N ALA A 84 6.91 3.87 -16.73
CA ALA A 84 7.94 4.17 -17.73
C ALA A 84 9.30 4.36 -17.04
N TYR A 85 10.27 3.55 -17.41
CA TYR A 85 11.64 3.66 -16.90
C TYR A 85 12.41 4.80 -17.59
N LYS A 86 13.22 5.52 -16.81
CA LYS A 86 14.18 6.49 -17.33
C LYS A 86 15.47 5.78 -17.75
N ASP A 87 16.13 6.28 -18.81
CA ASP A 87 17.43 5.78 -19.24
C ASP A 87 18.50 5.92 -18.15
N SER A 88 18.42 6.97 -17.35
CA SER A 88 19.36 7.23 -16.24
C SER A 88 19.28 6.18 -15.13
N ASP A 89 18.13 5.55 -14.94
CA ASP A 89 17.83 4.74 -13.76
C ASP A 89 17.83 3.23 -14.05
N ILE A 90 17.60 2.85 -15.31
CA ILE A 90 17.32 1.45 -15.69
C ILE A 90 18.47 0.49 -15.36
N ASP A 91 19.72 0.92 -15.51
CA ASP A 91 20.87 0.07 -15.23
C ASP A 91 20.99 -0.28 -13.74
N GLU A 92 20.74 0.69 -12.89
CA GLU A 92 20.77 0.49 -11.46
C GLU A 92 19.55 -0.32 -10.99
N ILE A 93 18.36 -0.07 -11.55
CA ILE A 93 17.16 -0.89 -11.30
C ILE A 93 17.41 -2.35 -11.67
N ILE A 94 18.00 -2.63 -12.84
CA ILE A 94 18.34 -4.01 -13.25
C ILE A 94 19.32 -4.65 -12.26
N ALA A 95 20.29 -3.91 -11.76
CA ALA A 95 21.27 -4.42 -10.81
C ALA A 95 20.63 -4.81 -9.46
N LEU A 96 19.62 -4.05 -9.02
CA LEU A 96 18.95 -4.24 -7.74
C LEU A 96 17.81 -5.26 -7.78
N SER A 97 17.13 -5.40 -8.91
CA SER A 97 15.92 -6.21 -9.05
C SER A 97 16.21 -7.63 -9.52
N ASP A 98 15.36 -8.56 -9.16
CA ASP A 98 15.32 -9.93 -9.69
C ASP A 98 14.38 -10.00 -10.89
N ASP A 99 13.24 -9.30 -10.82
CA ASP A 99 12.30 -9.11 -11.93
C ASP A 99 12.20 -7.63 -12.28
N VAL A 100 12.26 -7.30 -13.58
CA VAL A 100 11.97 -5.96 -14.09
C VAL A 100 10.74 -6.05 -14.98
N ILE A 101 9.66 -5.39 -14.55
CA ILE A 101 8.35 -5.49 -15.20
C ILE A 101 8.11 -4.24 -16.04
N PHE A 102 7.91 -4.43 -17.33
CA PHE A 102 7.62 -3.37 -18.29
C PHE A 102 6.12 -3.14 -18.43
N ASN A 103 5.74 -1.88 -18.62
CA ASN A 103 4.36 -1.46 -18.75
C ASN A 103 3.83 -1.54 -20.19
N SER A 104 4.71 -1.56 -21.18
CA SER A 104 4.36 -1.51 -22.60
C SER A 104 5.32 -2.31 -23.47
N LEU A 105 4.88 -2.66 -24.67
CA LEU A 105 5.73 -3.34 -25.65
C LEU A 105 6.93 -2.48 -26.08
N SER A 106 6.78 -1.18 -26.16
CA SER A 106 7.89 -0.26 -26.49
C SER A 106 8.96 -0.22 -25.41
N GLN A 107 8.59 -0.28 -24.13
CA GLN A 107 9.54 -0.37 -23.03
C GLN A 107 10.24 -1.75 -23.03
N LEU A 108 9.50 -2.82 -23.30
CA LEU A 108 10.03 -4.17 -23.43
C LEU A 108 11.04 -4.24 -24.59
N GLU A 109 10.73 -3.69 -25.76
CA GLU A 109 11.63 -3.64 -26.93
C GLU A 109 12.92 -2.86 -26.60
N ARG A 110 12.78 -1.72 -25.91
CA ARG A 110 13.90 -0.84 -25.58
C ARG A 110 14.86 -1.45 -24.55
N PHE A 111 14.36 -2.13 -23.55
CA PHE A 111 15.14 -2.53 -22.38
C PHE A 111 15.15 -4.03 -22.09
N GLY A 112 14.24 -4.82 -22.66
CA GLY A 112 14.11 -6.25 -22.34
C GLY A 112 15.38 -7.04 -22.60
N GLY A 113 16.03 -6.80 -23.75
CA GLY A 113 17.32 -7.40 -24.08
C GLY A 113 18.42 -7.07 -23.07
N LYS A 114 18.42 -5.86 -22.51
CA LYS A 114 19.39 -5.41 -21.50
C LYS A 114 19.19 -6.14 -20.17
N VAL A 115 17.94 -6.34 -19.76
CA VAL A 115 17.58 -7.13 -18.56
C VAL A 115 18.05 -8.57 -18.72
N LYS A 116 17.75 -9.20 -19.86
CA LYS A 116 18.18 -10.58 -20.18
C LYS A 116 19.70 -10.74 -20.18
N ALA A 117 20.43 -9.79 -20.74
CA ALA A 117 21.89 -9.79 -20.77
C ALA A 117 22.54 -9.76 -19.39
N ARG A 118 21.82 -9.27 -18.36
CA ARG A 118 22.25 -9.27 -16.96
C ARG A 118 21.75 -10.50 -16.19
N GLY A 119 21.14 -11.48 -16.87
CA GLY A 119 20.61 -12.70 -16.25
C GLY A 119 19.38 -12.48 -15.37
N LYS A 120 18.71 -11.33 -15.53
CA LYS A 120 17.52 -10.98 -14.75
C LYS A 120 16.23 -11.37 -15.49
N SER A 121 15.13 -11.47 -14.74
CA SER A 121 13.82 -11.84 -15.26
C SER A 121 13.09 -10.63 -15.84
N VAL A 122 12.44 -10.83 -16.97
CA VAL A 122 11.67 -9.82 -17.69
C VAL A 122 10.19 -10.07 -17.49
N GLY A 123 9.50 -9.12 -16.87
CA GLY A 123 8.05 -9.10 -16.75
C GLY A 123 7.37 -8.18 -17.76
N LEU A 124 6.14 -8.48 -18.07
CA LEU A 124 5.27 -7.58 -18.83
C LEU A 124 3.95 -7.42 -18.07
N ARG A 125 3.61 -6.17 -17.74
CA ARG A 125 2.30 -5.86 -17.19
C ARG A 125 1.26 -5.89 -18.29
N VAL A 126 0.19 -6.64 -18.04
CA VAL A 126 -0.97 -6.71 -18.91
C VAL A 126 -2.19 -6.09 -18.22
N ASN A 127 -3.14 -5.63 -19.02
CA ASN A 127 -4.37 -5.04 -18.53
C ASN A 127 -5.55 -5.93 -18.93
N PRO A 128 -6.20 -6.64 -17.98
CA PRO A 128 -7.36 -7.47 -18.29
C PRO A 128 -8.60 -6.66 -18.68
N ASN A 129 -8.52 -5.33 -18.65
CA ASN A 129 -9.61 -4.41 -19.00
C ASN A 129 -10.91 -4.69 -18.22
N VAL A 130 -10.76 -5.23 -17.02
CA VAL A 130 -11.84 -5.48 -16.06
C VAL A 130 -11.34 -5.19 -14.65
N SER A 131 -12.16 -4.55 -13.86
CA SER A 131 -11.98 -4.37 -12.41
C SER A 131 -13.35 -4.24 -11.77
N PHE A 132 -13.42 -4.67 -10.53
CA PHE A 132 -14.61 -4.55 -9.70
C PHE A 132 -14.44 -3.47 -8.62
N SER A 133 -13.46 -2.57 -8.79
CA SER A 133 -13.26 -1.43 -7.91
C SER A 133 -14.54 -0.56 -7.85
N PRO A 134 -15.02 -0.23 -6.65
CA PRO A 134 -16.24 0.57 -6.51
C PRO A 134 -16.09 2.01 -7.01
N THR A 135 -14.84 2.49 -7.16
CA THR A 135 -14.53 3.88 -7.56
C THR A 135 -13.67 3.89 -8.81
N ASP A 136 -14.16 4.51 -9.90
CA ASP A 136 -13.45 4.56 -11.18
C ASP A 136 -12.06 5.21 -11.10
N ALA A 137 -11.88 6.21 -10.23
CA ALA A 137 -10.60 6.88 -10.04
C ALA A 137 -9.48 5.92 -9.54
N TYR A 138 -9.86 4.82 -8.89
CA TYR A 138 -8.95 3.79 -8.34
C TYR A 138 -9.00 2.49 -9.12
N ASN A 139 -9.72 2.47 -10.24
CA ASN A 139 -9.78 1.32 -11.14
C ASN A 139 -8.53 1.32 -12.06
N PRO A 140 -7.54 0.45 -11.82
CA PRO A 140 -6.31 0.43 -12.60
C PRO A 140 -6.53 -0.10 -14.03
N CYS A 141 -7.71 -0.67 -14.30
CA CYS A 141 -8.09 -1.26 -15.58
C CYS A 141 -9.21 -0.48 -16.29
N SER A 142 -9.50 0.77 -15.86
CA SER A 142 -10.51 1.61 -16.48
C SER A 142 -10.15 1.97 -17.93
N ALA A 143 -11.14 2.34 -18.71
CA ALA A 143 -10.94 2.88 -20.06
C ALA A 143 -10.01 4.11 -20.00
N GLY A 144 -8.98 4.14 -20.84
CA GLY A 144 -7.95 5.18 -20.82
C GLY A 144 -6.85 4.99 -19.76
N SER A 145 -6.86 3.90 -19.01
CA SER A 145 -5.75 3.57 -18.10
C SER A 145 -4.44 3.47 -18.90
N ARG A 146 -3.39 4.11 -18.37
CA ARG A 146 -2.03 4.03 -18.93
C ARG A 146 -1.28 2.77 -18.52
N LEU A 147 -1.91 1.85 -17.79
CA LEU A 147 -1.24 0.75 -17.11
C LEU A 147 -1.50 -0.60 -17.78
N GLY A 148 -0.42 -1.17 -18.33
CA GLY A 148 -0.41 -2.52 -18.89
C GLY A 148 -0.85 -2.61 -20.36
N VAL A 149 -0.44 -3.68 -20.99
CA VAL A 149 -0.69 -4.02 -22.41
C VAL A 149 -2.04 -4.75 -22.51
N LEU A 150 -2.88 -4.36 -23.47
CA LEU A 150 -4.13 -5.05 -23.74
C LEU A 150 -3.90 -6.39 -24.47
N ALA A 151 -4.84 -7.32 -24.34
CA ALA A 151 -4.78 -8.63 -25.01
C ALA A 151 -4.58 -8.50 -26.52
N SER A 152 -5.29 -7.59 -27.17
CA SER A 152 -5.18 -7.33 -28.62
C SER A 152 -3.80 -6.82 -29.06
N GLU A 153 -3.14 -6.01 -28.21
CA GLU A 153 -1.77 -5.56 -28.49
C GLU A 153 -0.78 -6.72 -28.37
N LEU A 154 -0.97 -7.57 -27.35
CA LEU A 154 -0.10 -8.72 -27.08
C LEU A 154 -0.23 -9.80 -28.18
N GLU A 155 -1.42 -10.02 -28.70
CA GLU A 155 -1.67 -10.93 -29.84
C GLU A 155 -0.94 -10.50 -31.10
N ASN A 156 -0.80 -9.20 -31.35
CA ASN A 156 -0.15 -8.61 -32.50
C ASN A 156 1.36 -8.41 -32.29
N ALA A 157 1.89 -8.66 -31.10
CA ALA A 157 3.31 -8.53 -30.79
C ALA A 157 4.14 -9.59 -31.52
N SER A 158 5.35 -9.21 -31.94
CA SER A 158 6.26 -10.13 -32.63
C SER A 158 6.67 -11.29 -31.70
N GLY A 159 6.80 -12.49 -32.27
CA GLY A 159 7.26 -13.64 -31.49
C GLY A 159 8.69 -13.46 -30.95
N GLU A 160 9.50 -12.62 -31.55
CA GLU A 160 10.82 -12.26 -31.06
C GLU A 160 10.75 -11.45 -29.77
N LEU A 161 9.86 -10.46 -29.73
CA LEU A 161 9.63 -9.65 -28.55
C LEU A 161 9.04 -10.47 -27.40
N LEU A 162 8.07 -11.33 -27.69
CA LEU A 162 7.44 -12.20 -26.69
C LEU A 162 8.41 -13.21 -26.06
N ARG A 163 9.45 -13.66 -26.79
CA ARG A 163 10.50 -14.54 -26.24
C ARG A 163 11.35 -13.89 -25.15
N LEU A 164 11.32 -12.56 -25.02
CA LEU A 164 12.01 -11.88 -23.91
C LEU A 164 11.26 -12.02 -22.58
N VAL A 165 9.94 -12.23 -22.61
CA VAL A 165 9.07 -12.21 -21.44
C VAL A 165 9.20 -13.51 -20.66
N ASP A 166 9.61 -13.41 -19.39
CA ASP A 166 9.66 -14.52 -18.43
C ASP A 166 8.40 -14.60 -17.58
N GLY A 167 7.68 -13.49 -17.38
CA GLY A 167 6.49 -13.47 -16.56
C GLY A 167 5.47 -12.42 -16.97
N LEU A 168 4.23 -12.66 -16.55
CA LEU A 168 3.13 -11.70 -16.74
C LEU A 168 2.66 -11.17 -15.39
N HIS A 169 2.37 -9.88 -15.36
CA HIS A 169 1.87 -9.18 -14.20
C HIS A 169 0.58 -8.45 -14.55
N PHE A 170 -0.40 -8.48 -13.67
CA PHE A 170 -1.51 -7.53 -13.69
C PHE A 170 -1.79 -6.99 -12.29
N HIS A 171 -2.53 -5.89 -12.21
CA HIS A 171 -3.04 -5.36 -10.96
C HIS A 171 -4.40 -4.76 -11.27
N ALA A 172 -5.47 -5.40 -10.79
CA ALA A 172 -6.85 -5.09 -11.16
C ALA A 172 -7.76 -4.85 -9.95
N LEU A 173 -7.27 -5.10 -8.74
CA LEU A 173 -8.04 -4.95 -7.50
C LEU A 173 -7.67 -3.66 -6.76
N CYS A 174 -8.63 -3.15 -5.98
CA CYS A 174 -8.44 -2.09 -5.00
C CYS A 174 -9.43 -2.34 -3.86
N GLU A 175 -8.91 -2.68 -2.68
CA GLU A 175 -9.66 -2.96 -1.46
C GLU A 175 -10.74 -4.08 -1.61
N GLN A 176 -10.37 -5.18 -2.26
CA GLN A 176 -11.32 -6.22 -2.65
C GLN A 176 -10.99 -7.59 -2.06
N GLY A 177 -11.93 -8.53 -2.23
CA GLY A 177 -11.85 -9.89 -1.74
C GLY A 177 -11.32 -10.91 -2.75
N ALA A 178 -11.21 -12.16 -2.32
CA ALA A 178 -10.80 -13.28 -3.17
C ALA A 178 -11.81 -13.58 -4.29
N SER A 179 -13.10 -13.33 -4.05
CA SER A 179 -14.15 -13.54 -5.06
C SER A 179 -14.04 -12.57 -6.25
N GLU A 180 -13.59 -11.34 -6.01
CA GLU A 180 -13.34 -10.38 -7.08
C GLU A 180 -12.08 -10.77 -7.87
N LEU A 181 -11.06 -11.31 -7.22
CA LEU A 181 -9.90 -11.89 -7.91
C LEU A 181 -10.31 -13.04 -8.84
N GLU A 182 -11.16 -13.95 -8.37
CA GLU A 182 -11.66 -15.07 -9.18
C GLU A 182 -12.32 -14.56 -10.47
N LYS A 183 -13.20 -13.57 -10.35
CA LYS A 183 -13.86 -12.94 -11.53
C LYS A 183 -12.88 -12.26 -12.48
N VAL A 184 -11.86 -11.57 -11.95
CA VAL A 184 -10.79 -10.98 -12.78
C VAL A 184 -10.01 -12.06 -13.51
N LEU A 185 -9.69 -13.16 -12.83
CA LEU A 185 -8.96 -14.28 -13.41
C LEU A 185 -9.73 -14.98 -14.50
N ASP A 186 -11.06 -15.10 -14.40
CA ASP A 186 -11.89 -15.67 -15.48
C ASP A 186 -11.72 -14.86 -16.78
N VAL A 187 -11.72 -13.55 -16.67
CA VAL A 187 -11.50 -12.65 -17.82
C VAL A 187 -10.04 -12.74 -18.30
N PHE A 188 -9.08 -12.67 -17.40
CA PHE A 188 -7.67 -12.79 -17.71
C PHE A 188 -7.34 -14.09 -18.45
N MET A 189 -7.82 -15.22 -17.94
CA MET A 189 -7.60 -16.52 -18.56
C MET A 189 -8.29 -16.63 -19.92
N ARG A 190 -9.50 -16.08 -20.09
CA ARG A 190 -10.19 -16.04 -21.39
C ARG A 190 -9.42 -15.26 -22.43
N ASP A 191 -8.97 -14.07 -22.09
CA ASP A 191 -8.43 -13.10 -23.05
C ASP A 191 -6.93 -13.26 -23.28
N PHE A 192 -6.18 -13.79 -22.32
CA PHE A 192 -4.73 -13.93 -22.40
C PHE A 192 -4.25 -15.38 -22.55
N ASP A 193 -5.12 -16.40 -22.53
CA ASP A 193 -4.72 -17.82 -22.59
C ASP A 193 -3.84 -18.14 -23.82
N SER A 194 -4.18 -17.59 -24.98
CA SER A 194 -3.36 -17.74 -26.22
C SER A 194 -1.96 -17.17 -26.04
N ALA A 195 -1.85 -15.97 -25.46
CA ALA A 195 -0.57 -15.32 -25.22
C ALA A 195 0.24 -16.07 -24.14
N ILE A 196 -0.41 -16.52 -23.07
CA ILE A 196 0.25 -17.32 -22.02
C ILE A 196 0.83 -18.62 -22.61
N LYS A 197 0.09 -19.32 -23.47
CA LYS A 197 0.58 -20.54 -24.14
C LYS A 197 1.75 -20.29 -25.08
N LYS A 198 1.81 -19.11 -25.72
CA LYS A 198 2.94 -18.71 -26.58
C LYS A 198 4.16 -18.33 -25.75
N ILE A 199 3.99 -17.53 -24.69
CA ILE A 199 5.07 -17.02 -23.84
C ILE A 199 5.62 -18.12 -22.95
N ARG A 200 4.73 -18.96 -22.36
CA ARG A 200 5.04 -19.96 -21.34
C ARG A 200 5.76 -19.31 -20.15
N PRO A 201 5.09 -18.39 -19.46
CA PRO A 201 5.73 -17.62 -18.41
C PRO A 201 6.19 -18.53 -17.27
N LYS A 202 7.34 -18.21 -16.69
CA LYS A 202 7.87 -18.87 -15.51
C LYS A 202 7.10 -18.44 -14.25
N TRP A 203 6.48 -17.29 -14.31
CA TRP A 203 5.71 -16.75 -13.20
C TRP A 203 4.53 -15.89 -13.67
N LEU A 204 3.52 -15.82 -12.80
CA LEU A 204 2.35 -14.97 -12.94
C LEU A 204 2.19 -14.14 -11.65
N ASN A 205 2.15 -12.82 -11.78
CA ASN A 205 1.98 -11.90 -10.67
C ASN A 205 0.60 -11.24 -10.76
N LEU A 206 -0.23 -11.46 -9.77
CA LEU A 206 -1.62 -11.03 -9.74
C LEU A 206 -1.79 -9.62 -9.14
N GLY A 207 -0.67 -8.98 -8.76
CA GLY A 207 -0.68 -7.66 -8.13
C GLY A 207 -1.22 -7.67 -6.70
N GLY A 208 -1.60 -6.50 -6.24
CA GLY A 208 -2.17 -6.27 -4.91
C GLY A 208 -3.64 -5.83 -4.96
N GLY A 209 -4.05 -5.06 -3.96
CA GLY A 209 -5.41 -4.58 -3.78
C GLY A 209 -6.32 -5.57 -3.05
N HIS A 210 -5.72 -6.56 -2.42
CA HIS A 210 -6.41 -7.57 -1.60
C HIS A 210 -6.42 -7.15 -0.14
N HIS A 211 -7.57 -7.17 0.51
CA HIS A 211 -7.71 -6.98 1.96
C HIS A 211 -7.47 -8.28 2.75
N ILE A 212 -6.38 -8.99 2.46
CA ILE A 212 -6.11 -10.36 2.91
C ILE A 212 -6.18 -10.51 4.44
N THR A 213 -5.68 -9.54 5.17
CA THR A 213 -5.59 -9.57 6.64
C THR A 213 -6.80 -8.97 7.34
N LYS A 214 -7.74 -8.40 6.56
CA LYS A 214 -9.00 -7.91 7.07
C LYS A 214 -9.88 -9.06 7.56
N LYS A 215 -10.48 -8.86 8.73
CA LYS A 215 -11.42 -9.85 9.30
C LYS A 215 -12.53 -10.22 8.31
N GLY A 216 -12.70 -11.51 8.08
CA GLY A 216 -13.73 -12.05 7.17
C GLY A 216 -13.29 -12.18 5.72
N TYR A 217 -12.02 -11.88 5.39
CA TYR A 217 -11.48 -12.21 4.07
C TYR A 217 -11.41 -13.74 3.88
N ASP A 218 -11.80 -14.22 2.70
CA ASP A 218 -11.78 -15.64 2.37
C ASP A 218 -10.37 -16.09 1.92
N THR A 219 -9.54 -16.42 2.92
CA THR A 219 -8.18 -16.90 2.68
C THR A 219 -8.14 -18.29 2.07
N GLU A 220 -9.15 -19.13 2.32
CA GLU A 220 -9.23 -20.49 1.75
C GLU A 220 -9.47 -20.43 0.25
N LEU A 221 -10.40 -19.57 -0.19
CA LEU A 221 -10.63 -19.31 -1.61
C LEU A 221 -9.36 -18.74 -2.27
N LEU A 222 -8.67 -17.78 -1.63
CA LEU A 222 -7.42 -17.24 -2.17
C LEU A 222 -6.38 -18.36 -2.37
N VAL A 223 -6.12 -19.17 -1.35
CA VAL A 223 -5.17 -20.29 -1.42
C VAL A 223 -5.53 -21.25 -2.57
N LYS A 224 -6.82 -21.58 -2.71
CA LYS A 224 -7.31 -22.43 -3.81
C LYS A 224 -6.98 -21.81 -5.18
N ILE A 225 -7.34 -20.53 -5.37
CA ILE A 225 -7.11 -19.79 -6.62
C ILE A 225 -5.62 -19.79 -6.99
N LEU A 226 -4.75 -19.40 -6.05
CA LEU A 226 -3.31 -19.30 -6.28
C LEU A 226 -2.70 -20.65 -6.67
N ARG A 227 -3.09 -21.71 -5.95
CA ARG A 227 -2.61 -23.08 -6.19
C ARG A 227 -3.06 -23.60 -7.55
N GLU A 228 -4.35 -23.47 -7.87
CA GLU A 228 -4.91 -23.93 -9.14
C GLU A 228 -4.28 -23.22 -10.34
N LEU A 229 -4.04 -21.89 -10.22
CA LEU A 229 -3.39 -21.10 -11.26
C LEU A 229 -1.93 -21.55 -11.48
N GLY A 230 -1.17 -21.75 -10.41
CA GLY A 230 0.21 -22.23 -10.48
C GLY A 230 0.31 -23.60 -11.15
N LEU A 231 -0.57 -24.52 -10.79
CA LEU A 231 -0.64 -25.85 -11.39
C LEU A 231 -1.05 -25.81 -12.87
N ARG A 232 -2.04 -24.98 -13.21
CA ARG A 232 -2.56 -24.86 -14.59
C ARG A 232 -1.49 -24.41 -15.57
N TYR A 233 -0.67 -23.43 -15.18
CA TYR A 233 0.35 -22.86 -16.08
C TYR A 233 1.77 -23.33 -15.78
N MET A 234 1.96 -24.18 -14.77
CA MET A 234 3.28 -24.61 -14.27
C MET A 234 4.20 -23.41 -14.00
N ALA A 235 3.66 -22.39 -13.38
CA ALA A 235 4.31 -21.10 -13.14
C ALA A 235 4.26 -20.75 -11.66
N GLN A 236 5.30 -20.08 -11.16
CA GLN A 236 5.28 -19.49 -9.83
C GLN A 236 4.23 -18.37 -9.78
N VAL A 237 3.36 -18.37 -8.79
CA VAL A 237 2.40 -17.28 -8.61
C VAL A 237 2.92 -16.29 -7.56
N PHE A 238 2.76 -14.99 -7.83
CA PHE A 238 3.06 -13.90 -6.92
C PHE A 238 1.80 -13.09 -6.63
N ILE A 239 1.71 -12.54 -5.42
CA ILE A 239 0.77 -11.48 -5.03
C ILE A 239 1.52 -10.34 -4.33
N GLU A 240 0.98 -9.11 -4.41
CA GLU A 240 1.65 -7.89 -3.95
C GLU A 240 0.82 -7.10 -2.93
N PRO A 241 0.50 -7.66 -1.74
CA PRO A 241 -0.20 -6.89 -0.72
C PRO A 241 0.68 -5.74 -0.22
N GLY A 242 0.09 -4.56 -0.08
CA GLY A 242 0.71 -3.40 0.55
C GLY A 242 -0.05 -3.03 1.82
N GLU A 243 -1.26 -2.53 1.66
CA GLU A 243 -2.16 -2.16 2.73
C GLU A 243 -2.41 -3.31 3.72
N ALA A 244 -2.65 -4.52 3.23
CA ALA A 244 -2.88 -5.69 4.07
C ALA A 244 -1.70 -6.03 5.01
N VAL A 245 -0.48 -5.58 4.73
CA VAL A 245 0.66 -5.73 5.66
C VAL A 245 0.44 -4.88 6.90
N GLY A 246 0.03 -3.62 6.72
CA GLY A 246 -0.19 -2.65 7.80
C GLY A 246 -1.61 -2.57 8.34
N TRP A 247 -2.55 -3.37 7.81
CA TRP A 247 -3.97 -3.30 8.17
C TRP A 247 -4.20 -3.46 9.67
N GLU A 248 -4.85 -2.48 10.29
CA GLU A 248 -5.10 -2.43 11.74
C GLU A 248 -3.85 -2.72 12.60
N ALA A 249 -2.66 -2.46 12.07
CA ALA A 249 -1.38 -2.69 12.75
C ALA A 249 -0.81 -1.43 13.40
N GLY A 250 -1.51 -0.30 13.33
CA GLY A 250 -1.06 0.91 13.99
C GLY A 250 -2.00 2.09 13.84
N TYR A 251 -1.64 3.18 14.46
CA TYR A 251 -2.48 4.35 14.63
C TYR A 251 -1.67 5.64 14.68
N LEU A 252 -2.36 6.78 14.45
CA LEU A 252 -1.79 8.12 14.63
C LEU A 252 -2.26 8.70 15.97
N VAL A 253 -1.30 9.13 16.79
CA VAL A 253 -1.55 9.88 18.04
C VAL A 253 -1.32 11.35 17.81
N ALA A 254 -2.27 12.18 18.20
CA ALA A 254 -2.16 13.64 18.19
C ALA A 254 -2.58 14.25 19.52
N SER A 255 -2.11 15.45 19.81
CA SER A 255 -2.52 16.23 20.98
C SER A 255 -3.44 17.37 20.58
N VAL A 256 -4.46 17.63 21.41
CA VAL A 256 -5.33 18.80 21.28
C VAL A 256 -4.54 20.05 21.69
N LEU A 257 -4.39 20.99 20.75
CA LEU A 257 -3.69 22.27 20.96
C LEU A 257 -4.64 23.38 21.41
N ASP A 258 -5.87 23.38 20.87
CA ASP A 258 -6.90 24.37 21.18
C ASP A 258 -8.28 23.82 20.84
N ILE A 259 -9.34 24.44 21.36
CA ILE A 259 -10.74 24.13 21.04
C ILE A 259 -11.45 25.43 20.70
N VAL A 260 -11.91 25.54 19.48
CA VAL A 260 -12.66 26.70 18.99
C VAL A 260 -14.11 26.31 18.69
N GLU A 261 -15.03 27.25 18.77
CA GLU A 261 -16.44 27.02 18.49
C GLU A 261 -16.99 28.06 17.51
N ASN A 262 -17.46 27.55 16.38
CA ASN A 262 -18.20 28.35 15.40
C ASN A 262 -19.33 27.49 14.83
N GLY A 263 -20.44 27.40 15.57
CA GLY A 263 -21.56 26.50 15.28
C GLY A 263 -21.30 25.03 15.58
N VAL A 264 -20.02 24.60 15.61
CA VAL A 264 -19.55 23.28 16.05
C VAL A 264 -18.23 23.44 16.78
N LYS A 265 -18.01 22.64 17.83
CA LYS A 265 -16.72 22.57 18.52
C LYS A 265 -15.69 21.88 17.61
N THR A 266 -14.58 22.56 17.35
CA THR A 266 -13.45 22.02 16.59
C THR A 266 -12.23 21.96 17.48
N ALA A 267 -11.72 20.75 17.75
CA ALA A 267 -10.45 20.52 18.39
C ALA A 267 -9.33 20.68 17.34
N ILE A 268 -8.47 21.67 17.53
CA ILE A 268 -7.28 21.84 16.72
C ILE A 268 -6.20 20.92 17.29
N ILE A 269 -5.65 20.05 16.44
CA ILE A 269 -4.66 19.05 16.82
C ILE A 269 -3.32 19.33 16.19
N ASP A 270 -2.22 18.84 16.77
CA ASP A 270 -0.86 18.94 16.22
C ASP A 270 -0.59 18.03 15.01
N ALA A 271 -1.56 17.20 14.63
CA ALA A 271 -1.59 16.49 13.36
C ALA A 271 -2.37 17.29 12.30
N SER A 272 -2.37 16.80 11.06
CA SER A 272 -3.05 17.40 9.92
C SER A 272 -3.61 16.29 9.03
N ALA A 273 -4.84 16.41 8.56
CA ALA A 273 -5.41 15.49 7.57
C ALA A 273 -4.61 15.58 6.26
N GLU A 274 -4.32 16.80 5.80
CA GLU A 274 -3.57 17.05 4.56
C GLU A 274 -2.13 16.51 4.60
N CYS A 275 -1.43 16.66 5.74
CA CYS A 275 -0.02 16.29 5.86
C CYS A 275 0.20 14.86 6.36
N HIS A 276 -0.61 14.42 7.31
CA HIS A 276 -0.35 13.22 8.09
C HIS A 276 -1.38 12.10 7.88
N MET A 277 -2.51 12.41 7.24
CA MET A 277 -3.53 11.44 6.84
C MET A 277 -3.94 11.65 5.37
N PRO A 278 -2.99 11.86 4.43
CA PRO A 278 -3.33 12.23 3.05
C PRO A 278 -4.13 11.15 2.33
N ASP A 279 -4.11 9.92 2.79
CA ASP A 279 -4.92 8.86 2.20
C ASP A 279 -6.41 9.08 2.49
N THR A 280 -6.77 9.65 3.64
CA THR A 280 -8.16 10.03 3.96
C THR A 280 -8.72 11.13 3.04
N GLU A 281 -7.81 11.86 2.36
CA GLU A 281 -8.13 12.93 1.42
C GLU A 281 -8.17 12.43 -0.03
N LEU A 282 -7.21 11.56 -0.39
CA LEU A 282 -7.07 11.01 -1.75
C LEU A 282 -8.04 9.86 -2.02
N MET A 283 -8.29 9.01 -1.03
CA MET A 283 -9.29 7.95 -1.01
C MET A 283 -10.33 8.29 0.07
N PRO A 284 -11.26 9.23 -0.15
CA PRO A 284 -12.01 9.87 0.92
C PRO A 284 -12.69 8.87 1.86
N TYR A 285 -12.17 8.75 3.07
CA TYR A 285 -12.77 8.01 4.17
C TYR A 285 -12.57 8.74 5.49
N ARG A 286 -13.39 8.42 6.47
CA ARG A 286 -13.27 8.94 7.83
C ARG A 286 -12.56 7.91 8.70
N PRO A 287 -11.33 8.18 9.18
CA PRO A 287 -10.66 7.26 10.08
C PRO A 287 -11.44 7.09 11.41
N ALA A 288 -11.44 5.88 11.94
CA ALA A 288 -12.04 5.65 13.25
C ALA A 288 -11.24 6.37 14.34
N LEU A 289 -11.96 6.94 15.32
CA LEU A 289 -11.35 7.56 16.48
C LEU A 289 -11.49 6.63 17.68
N ARG A 290 -10.39 6.35 18.37
CA ARG A 290 -10.41 5.51 19.58
C ARG A 290 -11.29 6.15 20.66
N GLY A 291 -12.24 5.39 21.21
CA GLY A 291 -13.18 5.88 22.22
C GLY A 291 -14.35 6.71 21.67
N GLN A 292 -14.54 6.76 20.36
CA GLN A 292 -15.75 7.35 19.79
C GLN A 292 -16.99 6.57 20.20
N VAL A 293 -18.10 7.28 20.35
CA VAL A 293 -19.42 6.73 20.68
C VAL A 293 -20.41 7.04 19.56
N ALA A 294 -21.57 6.38 19.57
CA ALA A 294 -22.62 6.66 18.60
C ALA A 294 -23.19 8.08 18.78
N SER A 295 -23.66 8.68 17.70
CA SER A 295 -24.19 10.06 17.70
C SER A 295 -25.44 10.25 18.57
N ASP A 296 -26.17 9.18 18.82
CA ASP A 296 -27.37 9.13 19.68
C ASP A 296 -27.06 8.78 21.14
N THR A 297 -25.79 8.60 21.49
CA THR A 297 -25.36 8.35 22.87
C THR A 297 -25.73 9.54 23.75
N GLN A 298 -26.40 9.27 24.86
CA GLN A 298 -26.82 10.31 25.81
C GLN A 298 -25.61 11.09 26.33
N ASN A 299 -25.66 12.41 26.26
CA ASN A 299 -24.62 13.34 26.66
C ASN A 299 -23.30 13.20 25.84
N ALA A 300 -23.35 12.66 24.63
CA ALA A 300 -22.19 12.65 23.75
C ALA A 300 -21.79 14.08 23.37
N HIS A 301 -20.50 14.33 23.42
CA HIS A 301 -19.89 15.59 22.99
C HIS A 301 -19.48 15.51 21.52
N LYS A 302 -20.04 16.40 20.70
CA LYS A 302 -19.75 16.49 19.27
C LYS A 302 -18.51 17.34 19.01
N TYR A 303 -17.57 16.82 18.22
CA TYR A 303 -16.36 17.52 17.79
C TYR A 303 -16.07 17.32 16.31
N ARG A 304 -15.35 18.28 15.72
CA ARG A 304 -14.51 18.11 14.53
C ARG A 304 -13.06 18.16 14.95
N PHE A 305 -12.16 17.58 14.13
CA PHE A 305 -10.73 17.65 14.34
C PHE A 305 -10.12 18.43 13.18
N GLY A 306 -9.64 19.64 13.47
CA GLY A 306 -8.91 20.48 12.52
C GLY A 306 -7.41 20.33 12.71
N GLY A 307 -6.67 20.29 11.60
CA GLY A 307 -5.21 20.26 11.63
C GLY A 307 -4.60 21.63 11.96
N ALA A 308 -3.29 21.63 12.17
CA ALA A 308 -2.50 22.84 12.50
C ALA A 308 -2.07 23.64 11.26
N THR A 309 -2.44 23.24 10.04
CA THR A 309 -2.11 23.99 8.82
C THR A 309 -3.08 25.17 8.60
N CYS A 310 -2.67 26.14 7.79
CA CYS A 310 -3.53 27.27 7.40
C CYS A 310 -4.53 26.92 6.28
N LEU A 311 -4.61 25.67 5.85
CA LEU A 311 -5.56 25.22 4.84
C LEU A 311 -6.95 25.09 5.46
N ALA A 312 -7.93 25.81 4.94
CA ALA A 312 -9.32 25.79 5.46
C ALA A 312 -9.95 24.39 5.42
N GLY A 313 -9.53 23.54 4.48
CA GLY A 313 -10.02 22.17 4.33
C GLY A 313 -9.27 21.12 5.18
N ASP A 314 -8.28 21.52 5.99
CA ASP A 314 -7.53 20.59 6.86
C ASP A 314 -8.38 20.15 8.07
N VAL A 315 -9.39 19.34 7.80
CA VAL A 315 -10.34 18.80 8.76
C VAL A 315 -10.55 17.31 8.50
N VAL A 316 -10.26 16.48 9.47
CA VAL A 316 -10.36 15.02 9.37
C VAL A 316 -11.76 14.57 8.97
N GLY A 317 -11.86 13.74 7.95
CA GLY A 317 -13.13 13.21 7.42
C GLY A 317 -13.97 14.22 6.61
N LEU A 318 -13.49 15.44 6.38
CA LEU A 318 -14.23 16.46 5.65
C LEU A 318 -14.51 16.02 4.21
N ARG A 319 -13.53 15.47 3.50
CA ARG A 319 -13.70 15.04 2.11
C ARG A 319 -14.57 13.80 1.97
N ALA A 320 -14.64 12.98 3.01
CA ALA A 320 -15.59 11.88 3.08
C ALA A 320 -17.03 12.34 3.36
N GLY A 321 -17.23 13.63 3.66
CA GLY A 321 -18.53 14.17 4.06
C GLY A 321 -18.93 13.83 5.50
N GLU A 322 -18.02 13.29 6.30
CA GLU A 322 -18.25 12.81 7.66
C GLU A 322 -17.27 13.42 8.69
N PRO A 323 -17.21 14.77 8.84
CA PRO A 323 -16.21 15.41 9.71
C PRO A 323 -16.55 15.33 11.20
N ASP A 324 -17.74 14.85 11.57
CA ASP A 324 -18.25 14.90 12.94
C ASP A 324 -17.93 13.63 13.73
N TYR A 325 -17.35 13.79 14.91
CA TYR A 325 -17.05 12.73 15.86
C TYR A 325 -17.81 12.96 17.17
N TYR A 326 -18.10 11.88 17.89
CA TYR A 326 -18.83 11.92 19.15
C TYR A 326 -18.03 11.19 20.22
N LEU A 327 -17.85 11.84 21.39
CA LEU A 327 -17.08 11.32 22.51
C LEU A 327 -17.93 11.30 23.79
N ALA A 328 -17.67 10.34 24.66
CA ALA A 328 -18.36 10.26 25.95
C ALA A 328 -17.92 11.35 26.93
N CYS A 329 -16.71 11.91 26.74
CA CYS A 329 -16.16 12.95 27.62
C CYS A 329 -15.81 14.20 26.81
N GLU A 330 -15.85 15.35 27.51
CA GLU A 330 -15.42 16.61 26.93
C GLU A 330 -13.88 16.65 26.80
N LEU A 331 -13.41 17.08 25.62
CA LEU A 331 -11.97 17.27 25.36
C LEU A 331 -11.45 18.55 26.02
N LYS A 332 -10.16 18.50 26.37
CA LYS A 332 -9.38 19.64 26.89
C LYS A 332 -8.08 19.78 26.11
N VAL A 333 -7.51 20.98 26.13
CA VAL A 333 -6.16 21.22 25.63
C VAL A 333 -5.17 20.30 26.34
N GLY A 334 -4.33 19.64 25.57
CA GLY A 334 -3.38 18.62 26.04
C GLY A 334 -3.91 17.19 26.04
N ASP A 335 -5.20 16.97 25.82
CA ASP A 335 -5.73 15.61 25.65
C ASP A 335 -5.18 14.97 24.39
N ARG A 336 -5.01 13.65 24.43
CA ARG A 336 -4.55 12.86 23.29
C ARG A 336 -5.72 12.23 22.55
N VAL A 337 -5.66 12.29 21.24
CA VAL A 337 -6.62 11.64 20.34
C VAL A 337 -5.89 10.65 19.46
N ILE A 338 -6.57 9.55 19.13
CA ILE A 338 -5.97 8.43 18.40
C ILE A 338 -6.86 8.10 17.21
N PHE A 339 -6.29 8.27 16.02
CA PHE A 339 -6.93 7.84 14.78
C PHE A 339 -6.40 6.45 14.42
N GLU A 340 -7.30 5.50 14.34
CA GLU A 340 -6.98 4.09 14.08
C GLU A 340 -6.58 3.85 12.63
N ASP A 341 -5.82 2.78 12.40
CA ASP A 341 -5.45 2.26 11.08
C ASP A 341 -4.72 3.27 10.18
N GLN A 342 -3.69 3.94 10.73
CA GLN A 342 -2.95 4.98 10.05
C GLN A 342 -1.50 4.58 9.70
N LEU A 343 -1.20 3.25 9.55
CA LEU A 343 0.17 2.80 9.35
C LEU A 343 0.52 2.47 7.90
N HIS A 344 -0.47 2.13 7.06
CA HIS A 344 -0.26 1.89 5.63
C HIS A 344 -0.30 3.20 4.82
N TYR A 345 -0.59 3.21 3.56
CA TYR A 345 -0.56 4.33 2.61
C TYR A 345 -0.34 5.74 3.18
N THR A 346 -0.92 6.06 4.31
CA THR A 346 -0.77 7.34 5.03
C THR A 346 0.68 7.66 5.34
N THR A 347 1.45 6.71 5.87
CA THR A 347 2.86 6.95 6.24
C THR A 347 3.78 7.14 5.04
N VAL A 348 3.44 6.59 3.89
CA VAL A 348 4.24 6.70 2.66
C VAL A 348 3.89 7.93 1.82
N LYS A 349 2.74 8.56 2.07
CA LYS A 349 2.26 9.75 1.34
C LYS A 349 2.40 11.05 2.11
N ASN A 350 2.86 11.02 3.37
CA ASN A 350 2.89 12.22 4.21
C ASN A 350 3.77 13.35 3.67
N THR A 351 3.45 14.55 4.06
CA THR A 351 4.08 15.78 3.58
C THR A 351 4.43 16.71 4.72
N THR A 352 5.18 17.78 4.41
CA THR A 352 5.53 18.85 5.34
C THR A 352 4.94 20.19 4.90
N PHE A 353 3.74 20.17 4.32
CA PHE A 353 3.05 21.39 3.90
C PHE A 353 2.90 22.36 5.08
N ASN A 354 2.98 23.67 4.82
CA ASN A 354 3.01 24.73 5.83
C ASN A 354 4.16 24.64 6.88
N GLY A 355 5.20 23.84 6.63
CA GLY A 355 6.27 23.61 7.59
C GLY A 355 5.87 22.67 8.74
N THR A 356 4.78 21.92 8.57
CA THR A 356 4.29 20.94 9.56
C THR A 356 5.33 19.83 9.76
N PRO A 357 5.77 19.55 11.01
CA PRO A 357 6.73 18.48 11.28
C PRO A 357 6.17 17.11 10.90
N LEU A 358 7.01 16.23 10.38
CA LEU A 358 6.61 14.83 10.19
C LEU A 358 6.37 14.14 11.55
N PRO A 359 5.35 13.28 11.67
CA PRO A 359 5.09 12.50 12.88
C PRO A 359 6.26 11.58 13.22
N ALA A 360 6.59 11.46 14.51
CA ALA A 360 7.56 10.48 14.99
C ALA A 360 7.10 9.04 14.68
N PHE A 361 8.04 8.12 14.52
CA PHE A 361 7.77 6.69 14.40
C PHE A 361 8.03 5.99 15.74
N VAL A 362 7.02 5.33 16.24
CA VAL A 362 7.03 4.66 17.55
C VAL A 362 6.67 3.19 17.36
N LEU A 363 7.37 2.31 18.06
CA LEU A 363 7.03 0.90 18.16
C LEU A 363 6.35 0.63 19.49
N GLU A 364 5.28 -0.14 19.46
CA GLU A 364 4.58 -0.68 20.62
C GLU A 364 4.80 -2.18 20.68
N LYS A 365 5.32 -2.67 21.81
CA LYS A 365 5.51 -4.08 22.07
C LYS A 365 5.03 -4.42 23.47
N ASN A 366 3.97 -5.22 23.58
CA ASN A 366 3.38 -5.64 24.87
C ASN A 366 3.04 -4.45 25.81
N GLY A 367 2.56 -3.33 25.26
CA GLY A 367 2.22 -2.13 26.01
C GLY A 367 3.42 -1.24 26.40
N GLU A 368 4.62 -1.60 25.96
CA GLU A 368 5.81 -0.77 26.08
C GLU A 368 6.08 -0.03 24.77
N PHE A 369 6.42 1.25 24.85
CA PHE A 369 6.64 2.11 23.70
C PHE A 369 8.10 2.51 23.57
N SER A 370 8.61 2.55 22.34
CA SER A 370 9.96 3.02 22.02
C SER A 370 9.93 3.93 20.80
N ILE A 371 10.58 5.09 20.90
CA ILE A 371 10.76 5.98 19.75
C ILE A 371 11.82 5.37 18.84
N ALA A 372 11.41 5.02 17.63
CA ALA A 372 12.30 4.42 16.64
C ALA A 372 12.89 5.47 15.69
N LYS A 373 12.14 6.55 15.43
CA LYS A 373 12.59 7.64 14.56
C LYS A 373 11.87 8.94 14.89
N GLU A 374 12.63 10.03 14.90
CA GLU A 374 12.12 11.39 15.00
C GLU A 374 12.57 12.19 13.78
N PHE A 375 11.78 13.20 13.43
CA PHE A 375 12.06 14.11 12.33
C PHE A 375 12.15 15.53 12.84
N GLY A 376 13.08 16.28 12.31
CA GLY A 376 13.34 17.64 12.74
C GLY A 376 13.34 18.67 11.61
N TYR A 377 13.74 19.89 11.95
CA TYR A 377 13.81 20.99 11.00
C TYR A 377 14.69 20.69 9.77
N GLU A 378 15.76 19.90 9.92
CA GLU A 378 16.64 19.54 8.80
C GLU A 378 15.94 18.66 7.75
N ASP A 379 14.98 17.84 8.15
CA ASP A 379 14.18 17.03 7.22
C ASP A 379 13.27 17.92 6.36
N PHE A 380 12.65 18.93 6.97
CA PHE A 380 11.90 19.94 6.24
C PHE A 380 12.80 20.76 5.31
N LYS A 381 13.92 21.29 5.82
CA LYS A 381 14.84 22.16 5.10
C LYS A 381 15.47 21.49 3.87
N ARG A 382 15.84 20.19 3.99
CA ARG A 382 16.42 19.42 2.86
C ARG A 382 15.47 19.27 1.68
N ARG A 383 14.17 19.36 1.93
CA ARG A 383 13.13 19.28 0.91
C ARG A 383 12.82 20.66 0.30
N SER A 384 12.95 21.73 1.07
CA SER A 384 12.64 23.10 0.67
C SER A 384 13.82 23.77 -0.01
#